data_9b33591ae2955ffac0c199026a07d322
#
_entry.id   9b33591ae2955ffac0c199026a07d322
#
_cell.length_a   1.000
_cell.length_b   1.000
_cell.length_c   1.000
_cell.angle_alpha   90.00
_cell.angle_beta   90.00
_cell.angle_gamma   90.00
#
_symmetry.space_group_name_H-M   'P 1'
#
loop_
_entity.id
_entity.type
_entity.pdbx_description
1 polymer ?
#
loop_
_entity_poly.entity_id
_entity_poly.type
_entity_poly.pdbx_seq_one_letter_code
_entity_poly.pdbx_strand_id
1 'polypeptide(L)'
;MGVNWTKEQRQVIESRDRNLLVSAAAGSGKTAVLVERIIRMITDGERPGDIERLLVMTFTKAAASEMRERIHDAIEKKLKEDPGNEHLQQQAIMVQYAQITTIDSFCLHILREHFDCLDIDPAFRVGDEGEMLLLRGDVMEELLEDWYGRHDPAFENFVETYASGKADGGIDDYIYQVYSFSQSNPWPKEWIDECRRELSDTSVEALDRTGWMQFLLEDVRRQASEWAGQLQEAARLCSEEDGPGAYLPMILSDLSNAEKLREVSGYDSFVQAASGFEFPKLAAVRGKHSPVNPDKKEKVSECRKRIKKAVEKMKGQFLFASEEEILADLAGSSEAVLMLLTLAEDFAGRFEAKKRERNLVDFNDLEHLALQVLYREEKEGGEHRPSEAADLLAGQFDEILVDEYQDSNLVQEALIRAVSRERFGTPNVFMVGDVKQSIYKFRLARPELFLEKYHSYTKEDSLYQKIELHQNFRSRRQVLESTNDVFYRIMTENLGSISYTEETALHPGAS
;
A
#
# COMPACT_ATOMS: atom_id res chain seq x y z
N MET A 1 -31.15 -24.79 10.67
CA MET A 1 -30.56 -25.22 9.39
C MET A 1 -29.10 -24.76 9.43
N GLY A 2 -28.14 -25.68 9.25
CA GLY A 2 -26.71 -25.31 9.22
C GLY A 2 -26.42 -24.42 8.02
N VAL A 3 -25.46 -23.49 8.17
CA VAL A 3 -24.96 -22.65 7.07
C VAL A 3 -24.33 -23.56 6.03
N ASN A 4 -24.70 -23.38 4.78
CA ASN A 4 -24.15 -24.19 3.68
C ASN A 4 -22.93 -23.45 3.10
N TRP A 5 -21.74 -23.81 3.56
CA TRP A 5 -20.49 -23.21 3.12
C TRP A 5 -20.12 -23.66 1.70
N THR A 6 -19.60 -22.74 0.87
CA THR A 6 -19.00 -23.10 -0.43
C THR A 6 -17.73 -23.92 -0.23
N LYS A 7 -17.18 -24.46 -1.32
CA LYS A 7 -15.92 -25.22 -1.28
C LYS A 7 -14.78 -24.34 -0.77
N GLU A 8 -14.69 -23.14 -1.29
CA GLU A 8 -13.64 -22.15 -0.95
C GLU A 8 -13.80 -21.68 0.50
N GLN A 9 -15.02 -21.37 0.94
CA GLN A 9 -15.29 -21.01 2.33
C GLN A 9 -14.91 -22.15 3.30
N ARG A 10 -15.23 -23.42 2.97
CA ARG A 10 -14.77 -24.56 3.78
C ARG A 10 -13.26 -24.67 3.82
N GLN A 11 -12.59 -24.49 2.70
CA GLN A 11 -11.13 -24.51 2.65
C GLN A 11 -10.54 -23.42 3.56
N VAL A 12 -11.07 -22.20 3.55
CA VAL A 12 -10.67 -21.14 4.49
C VAL A 12 -10.90 -21.54 5.94
N ILE A 13 -12.05 -22.13 6.24
CA ILE A 13 -12.40 -22.56 7.61
C ILE A 13 -11.50 -23.69 8.11
N GLU A 14 -11.05 -24.59 7.25
CA GLU A 14 -10.36 -25.84 7.61
C GLU A 14 -8.84 -25.78 7.50
N SER A 15 -8.27 -24.88 6.67
CA SER A 15 -6.81 -24.76 6.50
C SER A 15 -6.13 -24.30 7.79
N ARG A 16 -5.01 -24.94 8.16
CA ARG A 16 -4.22 -24.67 9.40
C ARG A 16 -2.73 -24.64 9.09
N ASP A 17 -1.94 -24.15 10.05
CA ASP A 17 -0.48 -24.21 10.08
C ASP A 17 0.18 -23.61 8.84
N ARG A 18 -0.28 -22.40 8.44
CA ARG A 18 0.19 -21.66 7.27
C ARG A 18 -0.09 -20.17 7.35
N ASN A 19 0.61 -19.39 6.57
CA ASN A 19 0.15 -18.05 6.21
C ASN A 19 -0.93 -18.17 5.14
N LEU A 20 -2.14 -17.70 5.45
CA LEU A 20 -3.30 -17.78 4.57
C LEU A 20 -3.80 -16.38 4.23
N LEU A 21 -3.74 -16.02 2.93
CA LEU A 21 -4.37 -14.83 2.41
C LEU A 21 -5.74 -15.16 1.83
N VAL A 22 -6.79 -14.55 2.37
CA VAL A 22 -8.16 -14.68 1.87
C VAL A 22 -8.54 -13.39 1.14
N SER A 23 -8.53 -13.44 -0.19
CA SER A 23 -9.06 -12.37 -1.03
C SER A 23 -10.56 -12.52 -1.12
N ALA A 24 -11.30 -11.72 -0.38
CA ALA A 24 -12.72 -11.92 -0.15
C ALA A 24 -13.55 -10.73 -0.66
N ALA A 25 -14.21 -10.92 -1.79
CA ALA A 25 -15.06 -9.91 -2.41
C ALA A 25 -16.15 -9.37 -1.44
N ALA A 26 -16.65 -8.18 -1.73
CA ALA A 26 -17.75 -7.58 -0.97
C ALA A 26 -18.94 -8.56 -0.84
N GLY A 27 -19.44 -8.73 0.37
CA GLY A 27 -20.59 -9.60 0.63
C GLY A 27 -20.31 -11.11 0.51
N SER A 28 -19.04 -11.54 0.45
CA SER A 28 -18.66 -12.97 0.39
C SER A 28 -18.73 -13.69 1.73
N GLY A 29 -19.11 -13.00 2.81
CA GLY A 29 -19.23 -13.58 4.14
C GLY A 29 -17.92 -13.63 4.91
N LYS A 30 -16.96 -12.71 4.66
CA LYS A 30 -15.66 -12.60 5.36
C LYS A 30 -15.77 -12.88 6.86
N THR A 31 -16.55 -12.05 7.56
CA THR A 31 -16.72 -12.16 9.02
C THR A 31 -17.34 -13.48 9.45
N ALA A 32 -18.32 -14.01 8.69
CA ALA A 32 -18.94 -15.29 9.02
C ALA A 32 -17.96 -16.47 8.89
N VAL A 33 -17.12 -16.46 7.86
CA VAL A 33 -16.08 -17.47 7.65
C VAL A 33 -15.01 -17.37 8.73
N LEU A 34 -14.62 -16.15 9.11
CA LEU A 34 -13.64 -15.90 10.18
C LEU A 34 -14.14 -16.40 11.53
N VAL A 35 -15.38 -16.08 11.91
CA VAL A 35 -16.00 -16.58 13.15
C VAL A 35 -16.10 -18.10 13.14
N GLU A 36 -16.59 -18.72 12.03
CA GLU A 36 -16.69 -20.18 11.94
C GLU A 36 -15.30 -20.84 12.02
N ARG A 37 -14.26 -20.23 11.42
CA ARG A 37 -12.87 -20.71 11.54
C ARG A 37 -12.45 -20.77 13.00
N ILE A 38 -12.64 -19.68 13.75
CA ILE A 38 -12.30 -19.59 15.17
C ILE A 38 -13.08 -20.64 15.97
N ILE A 39 -14.39 -20.75 15.74
CA ILE A 39 -15.23 -21.73 16.43
C ILE A 39 -14.71 -23.15 16.19
N ARG A 40 -14.36 -23.50 14.96
CA ARG A 40 -13.81 -24.83 14.67
C ARG A 40 -12.44 -25.05 15.31
N MET A 41 -11.62 -24.03 15.42
CA MET A 41 -10.33 -24.16 16.14
C MET A 41 -10.52 -24.51 17.60
N ILE A 42 -11.55 -23.97 18.26
CA ILE A 42 -11.81 -24.20 19.68
C ILE A 42 -12.77 -25.35 19.95
N THR A 43 -13.34 -26.00 18.90
CA THR A 43 -14.32 -27.08 19.07
C THR A 43 -13.92 -28.39 18.43
N ASP A 44 -13.12 -28.36 17.37
CA ASP A 44 -12.86 -29.53 16.53
C ASP A 44 -11.56 -30.26 16.98
N GLY A 45 -11.53 -31.57 16.72
CA GLY A 45 -10.35 -32.41 16.99
C GLY A 45 -10.31 -33.04 18.37
N GLU A 46 -9.30 -33.90 18.60
CA GLU A 46 -9.05 -34.57 19.90
C GLU A 46 -8.53 -33.62 20.97
N ARG A 47 -7.93 -32.51 20.56
CA ARG A 47 -7.40 -31.43 21.43
C ARG A 47 -7.78 -30.10 20.81
N PRO A 48 -8.99 -29.59 21.11
CA PRO A 48 -9.41 -28.29 20.63
C PRO A 48 -8.50 -27.18 21.22
N GLY A 49 -8.27 -26.13 20.45
CA GLY A 49 -7.46 -25.00 20.87
C GLY A 49 -8.20 -24.11 21.90
N ASP A 50 -7.45 -23.21 22.54
CA ASP A 50 -7.97 -22.21 23.45
C ASP A 50 -8.11 -20.85 22.77
N ILE A 51 -9.20 -20.13 23.03
CA ILE A 51 -9.46 -18.81 22.45
C ILE A 51 -8.39 -17.78 22.84
N GLU A 52 -7.76 -17.92 24.01
CA GLU A 52 -6.67 -17.05 24.49
C GLU A 52 -5.38 -17.24 23.68
N ARG A 53 -5.25 -18.35 22.96
CA ARG A 53 -4.13 -18.60 22.05
C ARG A 53 -4.37 -18.07 20.63
N LEU A 54 -5.44 -17.31 20.44
CA LEU A 54 -5.75 -16.64 19.20
C LEU A 54 -5.62 -15.13 19.35
N LEU A 55 -4.92 -14.50 18.44
CA LEU A 55 -4.86 -13.04 18.33
C LEU A 55 -5.72 -12.61 17.14
N VAL A 56 -6.82 -11.90 17.43
CA VAL A 56 -7.75 -11.42 16.40
C VAL A 56 -7.66 -9.91 16.33
N MET A 57 -7.14 -9.40 15.20
CA MET A 57 -6.95 -7.98 14.96
C MET A 57 -8.00 -7.44 14.02
N THR A 58 -8.65 -6.33 14.40
CA THR A 58 -9.63 -5.62 13.59
C THR A 58 -9.27 -4.15 13.47
N PHE A 59 -9.82 -3.47 12.47
CA PHE A 59 -9.51 -2.06 12.21
C PHE A 59 -10.13 -1.09 13.23
N THR A 60 -11.27 -1.43 13.85
CA THR A 60 -11.97 -0.55 14.79
C THR A 60 -12.36 -1.27 16.07
N LYS A 61 -12.43 -0.52 17.18
CA LYS A 61 -12.93 -1.06 18.47
C LYS A 61 -14.35 -1.62 18.37
N ALA A 62 -15.20 -0.98 17.54
CA ALA A 62 -16.56 -1.46 17.29
C ALA A 62 -16.54 -2.83 16.59
N ALA A 63 -15.69 -3.02 15.56
CA ALA A 63 -15.54 -4.31 14.88
C ALA A 63 -14.98 -5.38 15.82
N ALA A 64 -14.02 -5.04 16.69
CA ALA A 64 -13.50 -5.97 17.70
C ALA A 64 -14.60 -6.41 18.68
N SER A 65 -15.41 -5.47 19.16
CA SER A 65 -16.54 -5.77 20.04
C SER A 65 -17.59 -6.64 19.37
N GLU A 66 -17.97 -6.33 18.13
CA GLU A 66 -18.90 -7.14 17.33
C GLU A 66 -18.34 -8.55 17.08
N MET A 67 -17.05 -8.67 16.78
CA MET A 67 -16.39 -9.95 16.58
C MET A 67 -16.44 -10.79 17.86
N ARG A 68 -16.13 -10.20 19.03
CA ARG A 68 -16.19 -10.86 20.33
C ARG A 68 -17.61 -11.36 20.64
N GLU A 69 -18.64 -10.52 20.42
CA GLU A 69 -20.04 -10.89 20.59
C GLU A 69 -20.45 -12.07 19.70
N ARG A 70 -20.09 -12.01 18.41
CA ARG A 70 -20.39 -13.10 17.46
C ARG A 70 -19.72 -14.42 17.85
N ILE A 71 -18.47 -14.38 18.32
CA ILE A 71 -17.75 -15.57 18.78
C ILE A 71 -18.43 -16.11 20.05
N HIS A 72 -18.76 -15.24 21.00
CA HIS A 72 -19.47 -15.61 22.22
C HIS A 72 -20.81 -16.30 21.93
N ASP A 73 -21.65 -15.69 21.06
CA ASP A 73 -22.94 -16.26 20.66
C ASP A 73 -22.80 -17.61 19.97
N ALA A 74 -21.74 -17.78 19.18
CA ALA A 74 -21.47 -19.04 18.51
C ALA A 74 -21.04 -20.15 19.49
N ILE A 75 -20.24 -19.81 20.51
CA ILE A 75 -19.87 -20.72 21.61
C ILE A 75 -21.13 -21.10 22.41
N GLU A 76 -21.94 -20.11 22.80
CA GLU A 76 -23.20 -20.35 23.53
C GLU A 76 -24.16 -21.27 22.76
N LYS A 77 -24.22 -21.10 21.44
CA LYS A 77 -25.02 -22.00 20.59
C LYS A 77 -24.52 -23.43 20.64
N LYS A 78 -23.20 -23.63 20.59
CA LYS A 78 -22.58 -24.96 20.74
C LYS A 78 -22.80 -25.56 22.11
N LEU A 79 -22.73 -24.76 23.17
CA LEU A 79 -23.04 -25.19 24.54
C LEU A 79 -24.49 -25.65 24.71
N LYS A 80 -25.44 -25.05 23.98
CA LYS A 80 -26.84 -25.52 23.99
C LYS A 80 -26.99 -26.90 23.34
N GLU A 81 -26.10 -27.23 22.38
CA GLU A 81 -26.08 -28.57 21.73
C GLU A 81 -25.38 -29.61 22.62
N ASP A 82 -24.37 -29.20 23.40
CA ASP A 82 -23.61 -30.04 24.33
C ASP A 82 -23.34 -29.31 25.68
N PRO A 83 -24.35 -29.25 26.58
CA PRO A 83 -24.25 -28.52 27.86
C PRO A 83 -23.23 -29.06 28.85
N GLY A 84 -22.79 -30.28 28.67
CA GLY A 84 -21.83 -30.95 29.53
C GLY A 84 -20.37 -30.72 29.15
N ASN A 85 -20.11 -29.97 28.09
CA ASN A 85 -18.77 -29.74 27.56
C ASN A 85 -18.01 -28.70 28.40
N GLU A 86 -17.16 -29.20 29.32
CA GLU A 86 -16.38 -28.35 30.23
C GLU A 86 -15.44 -27.39 29.47
N HIS A 87 -14.84 -27.84 28.35
CA HIS A 87 -13.97 -26.99 27.57
C HIS A 87 -14.75 -25.80 26.97
N LEU A 88 -15.92 -26.03 26.36
CA LEU A 88 -16.75 -24.95 25.83
C LEU A 88 -17.26 -23.99 26.91
N GLN A 89 -17.57 -24.50 28.12
CA GLN A 89 -17.91 -23.64 29.26
C GLN A 89 -16.75 -22.72 29.63
N GLN A 90 -15.52 -23.24 29.65
CA GLN A 90 -14.32 -22.45 29.87
C GLN A 90 -14.12 -21.40 28.74
N GLN A 91 -14.23 -21.80 27.47
CA GLN A 91 -14.08 -20.89 26.34
C GLN A 91 -15.09 -19.74 26.37
N ALA A 92 -16.34 -19.99 26.79
CA ALA A 92 -17.37 -18.95 26.95
C ALA A 92 -16.99 -17.88 27.98
N ILE A 93 -16.24 -18.23 29.01
CA ILE A 93 -15.71 -17.29 29.99
C ILE A 93 -14.49 -16.57 29.44
N MET A 94 -13.56 -17.33 28.85
CA MET A 94 -12.27 -16.82 28.38
C MET A 94 -12.37 -15.88 27.20
N VAL A 95 -13.43 -15.93 26.37
CA VAL A 95 -13.63 -15.02 25.24
C VAL A 95 -13.64 -13.54 25.64
N GLN A 96 -13.99 -13.21 26.89
CA GLN A 96 -13.96 -11.85 27.42
C GLN A 96 -12.52 -11.33 27.62
N TYR A 97 -11.58 -12.22 27.84
CA TYR A 97 -10.16 -11.92 28.11
C TYR A 97 -9.29 -12.16 26.88
N ALA A 98 -9.83 -12.84 25.85
CA ALA A 98 -9.11 -13.15 24.63
C ALA A 98 -8.68 -11.88 23.87
N GLN A 99 -7.55 -11.97 23.18
CA GLN A 99 -6.98 -10.88 22.38
C GLN A 99 -7.76 -10.69 21.07
N ILE A 100 -9.02 -10.23 21.19
CA ILE A 100 -9.88 -9.80 20.09
C ILE A 100 -9.94 -8.29 20.14
N THR A 101 -9.10 -7.60 19.35
CA THR A 101 -8.74 -6.21 19.65
C THR A 101 -8.36 -5.42 18.39
N THR A 102 -8.13 -4.11 18.50
CA THR A 102 -7.45 -3.33 17.47
C THR A 102 -5.93 -3.44 17.63
N ILE A 103 -5.18 -3.15 16.55
CA ILE A 103 -3.71 -3.16 16.60
C ILE A 103 -3.21 -2.22 17.69
N ASP A 104 -3.72 -0.98 17.78
CA ASP A 104 -3.34 -0.03 18.85
C ASP A 104 -3.58 -0.58 20.25
N SER A 105 -4.70 -1.27 20.45
CA SER A 105 -5.01 -1.84 21.77
C SER A 105 -4.10 -3.03 22.10
N PHE A 106 -3.67 -3.78 21.09
CA PHE A 106 -2.65 -4.83 21.24
C PHE A 106 -1.28 -4.21 21.56
N CYS A 107 -0.88 -3.14 20.88
CA CYS A 107 0.32 -2.38 21.20
C CYS A 107 0.29 -1.87 22.66
N LEU A 108 -0.83 -1.27 23.08
CA LEU A 108 -1.00 -0.82 24.46
C LEU A 108 -0.86 -1.98 25.49
N HIS A 109 -1.35 -3.17 25.16
CA HIS A 109 -1.17 -4.36 25.99
C HIS A 109 0.32 -4.74 26.10
N ILE A 110 1.05 -4.78 24.97
CA ILE A 110 2.50 -5.03 24.95
C ILE A 110 3.24 -4.00 25.83
N LEU A 111 2.93 -2.72 25.69
CA LEU A 111 3.59 -1.66 26.46
C LEU A 111 3.34 -1.79 27.97
N ARG A 112 2.14 -2.20 28.38
CA ARG A 112 1.81 -2.39 29.79
C ARG A 112 2.49 -3.61 30.41
N GLU A 113 2.78 -4.62 29.63
CA GLU A 113 3.48 -5.82 30.10
C GLU A 113 5.00 -5.67 30.07
N HIS A 114 5.54 -4.79 29.22
CA HIS A 114 6.97 -4.63 28.98
C HIS A 114 7.47 -3.19 29.17
N PHE A 115 6.78 -2.37 29.99
CA PHE A 115 7.18 -0.97 30.21
C PHE A 115 8.59 -0.84 30.79
N ASP A 116 9.07 -1.85 31.50
CA ASP A 116 10.43 -1.93 32.06
C ASP A 116 11.54 -2.00 30.99
N CYS A 117 11.19 -2.42 29.76
CA CYS A 117 12.10 -2.41 28.60
C CYS A 117 12.18 -1.03 27.94
N LEU A 118 11.28 -0.11 28.31
CA LEU A 118 11.13 1.22 27.71
C LEU A 118 11.38 2.29 28.79
N ASP A 119 11.94 3.41 28.40
CA ASP A 119 12.09 4.57 29.29
C ASP A 119 10.78 5.37 29.36
N ILE A 120 9.70 4.72 29.82
CA ILE A 120 8.36 5.33 29.98
C ILE A 120 7.81 5.08 31.38
N ASP A 121 7.07 6.04 31.90
CA ASP A 121 6.35 5.89 33.18
C ASP A 121 5.18 4.91 32.99
N PRO A 122 5.04 3.84 33.81
CA PRO A 122 3.90 2.92 33.70
C PRO A 122 2.52 3.59 33.88
N ALA A 123 2.47 4.79 34.45
CA ALA A 123 1.25 5.59 34.56
C ALA A 123 0.94 6.43 33.31
N PHE A 124 1.62 6.19 32.20
CA PHE A 124 1.34 6.88 30.95
C PHE A 124 -0.12 6.72 30.52
N ARG A 125 -0.64 7.73 29.84
CA ARG A 125 -1.97 7.71 29.22
C ARG A 125 -1.92 8.04 27.74
N VAL A 126 -2.89 7.54 27.01
CA VAL A 126 -3.09 7.93 25.62
C VAL A 126 -3.74 9.32 25.61
N GLY A 127 -3.09 10.29 24.96
CA GLY A 127 -3.61 11.64 24.81
C GLY A 127 -4.82 11.68 23.89
N ASP A 128 -5.76 12.58 24.18
CA ASP A 128 -6.86 12.82 23.24
C ASP A 128 -6.41 13.67 22.05
N GLU A 129 -7.18 13.63 20.96
CA GLU A 129 -6.83 14.30 19.70
C GLU A 129 -6.68 15.83 19.87
N GLY A 130 -7.52 16.46 20.67
CA GLY A 130 -7.45 17.89 20.94
C GLY A 130 -6.21 18.28 21.73
N GLU A 131 -5.86 17.51 22.77
CA GLU A 131 -4.65 17.70 23.55
C GLU A 131 -3.39 17.52 22.69
N MET A 132 -3.36 16.49 21.85
CA MET A 132 -2.24 16.25 20.94
C MET A 132 -2.09 17.36 19.90
N LEU A 133 -3.20 17.89 19.38
CA LEU A 133 -3.19 19.00 18.43
C LEU A 133 -2.59 20.27 19.05
N LEU A 134 -3.00 20.61 20.27
CA LEU A 134 -2.46 21.77 21.00
C LEU A 134 -0.97 21.60 21.31
N LEU A 135 -0.58 20.45 21.85
CA LEU A 135 0.82 20.16 22.15
C LEU A 135 1.72 20.23 20.92
N ARG A 136 1.21 19.75 19.78
CA ARG A 136 1.89 19.82 18.49
C ARG A 136 2.10 21.26 18.02
N GLY A 137 1.07 22.10 18.19
CA GLY A 137 1.18 23.53 17.89
C GLY A 137 2.21 24.24 18.76
N ASP A 138 2.19 24.01 20.09
CA ASP A 138 3.15 24.57 21.04
C ASP A 138 4.59 24.19 20.65
N VAL A 139 4.84 22.90 20.34
CA VAL A 139 6.17 22.40 19.95
C VAL A 139 6.64 22.99 18.62
N MET A 140 5.74 23.16 17.67
CA MET A 140 6.07 23.74 16.36
C MET A 140 6.46 25.22 16.52
N GLU A 141 5.73 25.98 17.32
CA GLU A 141 6.03 27.38 17.62
C GLU A 141 7.40 27.50 18.30
N GLU A 142 7.68 26.71 19.37
CA GLU A 142 8.98 26.67 20.04
C GLU A 142 10.12 26.27 19.08
N LEU A 143 9.89 25.34 18.17
CA LEU A 143 10.87 24.92 17.17
C LEU A 143 11.23 26.07 16.24
N LEU A 144 10.23 26.69 15.64
CA LEU A 144 10.43 27.74 14.65
C LEU A 144 11.07 28.99 15.29
N GLU A 145 10.63 29.41 16.49
CA GLU A 145 11.27 30.52 17.23
C GLU A 145 12.74 30.26 17.49
N ASP A 146 13.10 29.06 17.90
CA ASP A 146 14.50 28.68 18.15
C ASP A 146 15.35 28.70 16.86
N TRP A 147 14.84 28.16 15.75
CA TRP A 147 15.55 28.18 14.47
C TRP A 147 15.70 29.59 13.90
N TYR A 148 14.69 30.45 14.00
CA TYR A 148 14.80 31.88 13.65
C TYR A 148 15.86 32.57 14.51
N GLY A 149 15.95 32.25 15.80
CA GLY A 149 16.93 32.80 16.71
C GLY A 149 18.40 32.39 16.41
N ARG A 150 18.62 31.27 15.72
CA ARG A 150 19.97 30.78 15.36
C ARG A 150 20.60 31.51 14.19
N HIS A 151 19.81 32.17 13.34
CA HIS A 151 20.26 32.77 12.09
C HIS A 151 21.05 31.80 11.19
N ASP A 152 20.58 30.56 11.10
CA ASP A 152 21.19 29.52 10.28
C ASP A 152 20.92 29.79 8.79
N PRO A 153 21.96 29.88 7.93
CA PRO A 153 21.79 30.23 6.51
C PRO A 153 20.94 29.18 5.74
N ALA A 154 21.05 27.89 6.08
CA ALA A 154 20.26 26.85 5.41
C ALA A 154 18.78 26.95 5.78
N PHE A 155 18.47 27.28 7.03
CA PHE A 155 17.12 27.56 7.47
C PHE A 155 16.54 28.82 6.80
N GLU A 156 17.30 29.91 6.73
CA GLU A 156 16.89 31.15 6.05
C GLU A 156 16.60 30.88 4.56
N ASN A 157 17.45 30.11 3.87
CA ASN A 157 17.24 29.70 2.48
C ASN A 157 16.00 28.83 2.32
N PHE A 158 15.77 27.90 3.24
CA PHE A 158 14.54 27.08 3.24
C PHE A 158 13.29 27.94 3.37
N VAL A 159 13.29 28.89 4.32
CA VAL A 159 12.16 29.83 4.52
C VAL A 159 11.93 30.69 3.28
N GLU A 160 12.98 31.29 2.71
CA GLU A 160 12.87 32.11 1.50
C GLU A 160 12.36 31.32 0.29
N THR A 161 12.69 30.03 0.21
CA THR A 161 12.28 29.16 -0.90
C THR A 161 10.82 28.72 -0.78
N TYR A 162 10.38 28.35 0.42
CA TYR A 162 9.09 27.66 0.61
C TYR A 162 8.02 28.49 1.33
N ALA A 163 8.37 29.59 2.01
CA ALA A 163 7.35 30.47 2.59
C ALA A 163 6.54 31.19 1.51
N SER A 164 5.24 30.99 1.50
CA SER A 164 4.35 31.62 0.53
C SER A 164 3.88 32.99 0.98
N GLY A 165 4.40 34.06 0.34
CA GLY A 165 3.88 35.41 0.49
C GLY A 165 4.53 36.23 1.60
N LYS A 166 3.72 37.08 2.32
CA LYS A 166 4.22 38.02 3.34
C LYS A 166 4.24 37.42 4.76
N ALA A 167 3.91 36.17 4.91
CA ALA A 167 3.91 35.43 6.18
C ALA A 167 4.56 34.06 5.97
N ASP A 168 5.15 33.51 7.01
CA ASP A 168 5.81 32.21 7.03
C ASP A 168 4.81 31.04 6.94
N GLY A 169 3.59 31.31 6.52
CA GLY A 169 2.51 30.35 6.43
C GLY A 169 2.82 29.18 5.48
N GLY A 170 2.70 27.96 6.01
CA GLY A 170 2.87 26.72 5.30
C GLY A 170 4.19 25.96 5.60
N ILE A 171 5.15 26.56 6.27
CA ILE A 171 6.40 25.89 6.66
C ILE A 171 6.12 24.82 7.72
N ASP A 172 5.31 25.15 8.70
CA ASP A 172 4.78 24.25 9.71
C ASP A 172 4.06 23.05 9.11
N ASP A 173 3.25 23.27 8.07
CA ASP A 173 2.56 22.20 7.34
C ASP A 173 3.55 21.26 6.64
N TYR A 174 4.61 21.77 6.00
CA TYR A 174 5.63 20.93 5.37
C TYR A 174 6.39 20.09 6.39
N ILE A 175 6.84 20.69 7.49
CA ILE A 175 7.52 19.98 8.58
C ILE A 175 6.62 18.87 9.12
N TYR A 176 5.36 19.19 9.38
CA TYR A 176 4.42 18.24 9.92
C TYR A 176 4.07 17.11 8.93
N GLN A 177 3.96 17.40 7.63
CA GLN A 177 3.72 16.37 6.61
C GLN A 177 4.87 15.38 6.54
N VAL A 178 6.13 15.85 6.55
CA VAL A 178 7.31 14.98 6.54
C VAL A 178 7.39 14.15 7.83
N TYR A 179 7.18 14.78 8.99
CA TYR A 179 7.09 14.07 10.26
C TYR A 179 5.99 12.98 10.22
N SER A 180 4.79 13.35 9.84
CA SER A 180 3.65 12.41 9.80
C SER A 180 3.89 11.25 8.83
N PHE A 181 4.52 11.53 7.67
CA PHE A 181 4.87 10.48 6.73
C PHE A 181 5.97 9.56 7.27
N SER A 182 7.00 10.11 7.93
CA SER A 182 8.06 9.30 8.54
C SER A 182 7.51 8.31 9.56
N GLN A 183 6.47 8.70 10.32
CA GLN A 183 5.80 7.85 11.30
C GLN A 183 5.03 6.66 10.66
N SER A 184 4.81 6.65 9.36
CA SER A 184 4.24 5.50 8.67
C SER A 184 5.26 4.39 8.36
N ASN A 185 6.53 4.65 8.63
CA ASN A 185 7.61 3.68 8.47
C ASN A 185 7.97 3.06 9.84
N PRO A 186 8.30 1.77 9.88
CA PRO A 186 8.67 1.10 11.13
C PRO A 186 9.84 1.77 11.86
N TRP A 187 10.76 2.36 11.09
CA TRP A 187 12.00 3.01 11.53
C TRP A 187 12.08 4.43 10.96
N PRO A 188 11.39 5.41 11.57
CA PRO A 188 11.29 6.78 11.03
C PRO A 188 12.64 7.46 10.80
N LYS A 189 13.58 7.26 11.73
CA LYS A 189 14.94 7.85 11.62
C LYS A 189 15.71 7.28 10.43
N GLU A 190 15.67 5.96 10.23
CA GLU A 190 16.35 5.32 9.11
C GLU A 190 15.78 5.78 7.77
N TRP A 191 14.46 5.95 7.69
CA TRP A 191 13.81 6.49 6.51
C TRP A 191 14.27 7.92 6.21
N ILE A 192 14.36 8.79 7.22
CA ILE A 192 14.92 10.14 7.07
C ILE A 192 16.38 10.09 6.59
N ASP A 193 17.20 9.21 7.17
CA ASP A 193 18.61 9.04 6.79
C ASP A 193 18.77 8.48 5.38
N GLU A 194 17.87 7.62 4.92
CA GLU A 194 17.81 7.15 3.54
C GLU A 194 17.48 8.30 2.58
N CYS A 195 16.45 9.10 2.88
CA CYS A 195 16.12 10.29 2.10
C CYS A 195 17.30 11.27 2.02
N ARG A 196 18.04 11.49 3.11
CA ARG A 196 19.25 12.32 3.11
C ARG A 196 20.33 11.77 2.18
N ARG A 197 20.56 10.46 2.19
CA ARG A 197 21.55 9.81 1.32
C ARG A 197 21.17 9.94 -0.15
N GLU A 198 19.92 9.70 -0.49
CA GLU A 198 19.41 9.83 -1.86
C GLU A 198 19.54 11.28 -2.38
N LEU A 199 19.19 12.27 -1.56
CA LEU A 199 19.29 13.69 -1.93
C LEU A 199 20.74 14.19 -2.02
N SER A 200 21.67 13.55 -1.36
CA SER A 200 23.09 13.92 -1.38
C SER A 200 23.84 13.32 -2.59
N ASP A 201 23.30 12.31 -3.23
CA ASP A 201 23.89 11.71 -4.43
C ASP A 201 23.34 12.38 -5.69
N THR A 202 24.12 13.32 -6.23
CA THR A 202 23.81 14.07 -7.45
C THR A 202 24.48 13.51 -8.70
N SER A 203 24.85 12.22 -8.70
CA SER A 203 25.40 11.55 -9.88
C SER A 203 24.31 11.22 -10.90
N VAL A 204 24.71 11.08 -12.18
CA VAL A 204 23.83 10.66 -13.27
C VAL A 204 23.22 9.28 -12.99
N GLU A 205 24.04 8.36 -12.49
CA GLU A 205 23.63 7.02 -12.11
C GLU A 205 22.64 7.01 -10.94
N ALA A 206 22.72 8.00 -10.05
CA ALA A 206 21.76 8.19 -8.97
C ALA A 206 20.43 8.70 -9.51
N LEU A 207 20.44 9.67 -10.44
CA LEU A 207 19.23 10.18 -11.09
C LEU A 207 18.41 9.05 -11.71
N ASP A 208 19.03 8.18 -12.49
CA ASP A 208 18.35 7.06 -13.14
C ASP A 208 17.79 6.02 -12.14
N ARG A 209 18.33 5.95 -10.92
CA ARG A 209 17.86 5.03 -9.87
C ARG A 209 16.77 5.63 -8.98
N THR A 210 16.53 6.94 -9.04
CA THR A 210 15.46 7.55 -8.24
C THR A 210 14.09 6.97 -8.58
N GLY A 211 13.23 6.78 -7.58
CA GLY A 211 11.91 6.19 -7.77
C GLY A 211 11.05 6.97 -8.77
N TRP A 212 11.13 8.30 -8.76
CA TRP A 212 10.36 9.14 -9.70
C TRP A 212 10.87 9.04 -11.15
N MET A 213 12.21 8.90 -11.37
CA MET A 213 12.76 8.70 -12.72
C MET A 213 12.38 7.32 -13.25
N GLN A 214 12.48 6.28 -12.43
CA GLN A 214 12.05 4.94 -12.80
C GLN A 214 10.56 4.92 -13.18
N PHE A 215 9.71 5.59 -12.39
CA PHE A 215 8.29 5.73 -12.69
C PHE A 215 8.05 6.47 -14.03
N LEU A 216 8.79 7.56 -14.28
CA LEU A 216 8.71 8.29 -15.54
C LEU A 216 9.08 7.40 -16.73
N LEU A 217 10.20 6.69 -16.64
CA LEU A 217 10.66 5.81 -17.72
C LEU A 217 9.69 4.64 -17.95
N GLU A 218 9.09 4.10 -16.90
CA GLU A 218 8.07 3.06 -17.00
C GLU A 218 6.80 3.57 -17.70
N ASP A 219 6.33 4.76 -17.33
CA ASP A 219 5.17 5.40 -17.99
C ASP A 219 5.44 5.69 -19.47
N VAL A 220 6.65 6.15 -19.81
CA VAL A 220 7.08 6.36 -21.21
C VAL A 220 7.06 5.03 -21.97
N ARG A 221 7.65 3.96 -21.43
CA ARG A 221 7.66 2.62 -22.07
C ARG A 221 6.25 2.08 -22.28
N ARG A 222 5.36 2.27 -21.32
CA ARG A 222 3.96 1.86 -21.40
C ARG A 222 3.23 2.63 -22.51
N GLN A 223 3.32 3.96 -22.53
CA GLN A 223 2.72 4.78 -23.58
C GLN A 223 3.27 4.42 -24.96
N ALA A 224 4.59 4.23 -25.08
CA ALA A 224 5.24 3.83 -26.32
C ALA A 224 4.76 2.46 -26.81
N SER A 225 4.54 1.51 -25.92
CA SER A 225 3.97 0.18 -26.24
C SER A 225 2.55 0.28 -26.80
N GLU A 226 1.71 1.13 -26.20
CA GLU A 226 0.35 1.39 -26.70
C GLU A 226 0.38 2.04 -28.10
N TRP A 227 1.28 3.02 -28.32
CA TRP A 227 1.45 3.66 -29.63
C TRP A 227 1.97 2.67 -30.67
N ALA A 228 2.92 1.82 -30.33
CA ALA A 228 3.42 0.79 -31.22
C ALA A 228 2.30 -0.16 -31.67
N GLY A 229 1.45 -0.63 -30.76
CA GLY A 229 0.29 -1.45 -31.10
C GLY A 229 -0.70 -0.74 -32.04
N GLN A 230 -0.99 0.54 -31.79
CA GLN A 230 -1.86 1.35 -32.66
C GLN A 230 -1.24 1.60 -34.03
N LEU A 231 0.09 1.83 -34.13
CA LEU A 231 0.82 2.04 -35.38
C LEU A 231 0.95 0.73 -36.18
N GLN A 232 1.09 -0.42 -35.51
CA GLN A 232 1.04 -1.74 -36.17
C GLN A 232 -0.30 -1.96 -36.89
N GLU A 233 -1.41 -1.67 -36.20
CA GLU A 233 -2.75 -1.77 -36.79
C GLU A 233 -2.92 -0.74 -37.96
N ALA A 234 -2.41 0.48 -37.79
CA ALA A 234 -2.40 1.47 -38.86
C ALA A 234 -1.57 1.01 -40.07
N ALA A 235 -0.42 0.37 -39.84
CA ALA A 235 0.41 -0.21 -40.93
C ALA A 235 -0.32 -1.36 -41.64
N ARG A 236 -1.02 -2.22 -40.87
CA ARG A 236 -1.87 -3.28 -41.44
C ARG A 236 -2.94 -2.72 -42.36
N LEU A 237 -3.68 -1.68 -41.93
CA LEU A 237 -4.68 -1.00 -42.74
C LEU A 237 -4.09 -0.36 -44.00
N CYS A 238 -2.87 0.21 -43.91
CA CYS A 238 -2.18 0.76 -45.08
C CYS A 238 -1.79 -0.29 -46.12
N SER A 239 -1.55 -1.54 -45.68
CA SER A 239 -1.11 -2.64 -46.54
C SER A 239 -2.25 -3.39 -47.22
N GLU A 240 -3.50 -3.12 -46.86
CA GLU A 240 -4.67 -3.70 -47.52
C GLU A 240 -4.86 -3.17 -48.95
N GLU A 241 -5.52 -3.94 -49.80
CA GLU A 241 -5.68 -3.63 -51.24
C GLU A 241 -6.35 -2.26 -51.49
N ASP A 242 -7.33 -1.89 -50.64
CA ASP A 242 -8.02 -0.60 -50.64
C ASP A 242 -7.50 0.38 -49.57
N GLY A 243 -6.35 0.08 -48.94
CA GLY A 243 -5.71 0.90 -47.90
C GLY A 243 -4.94 2.10 -48.47
N PRO A 244 -4.58 3.07 -47.58
CA PRO A 244 -3.76 4.23 -47.97
C PRO A 244 -2.26 3.84 -48.02
N GLY A 245 -1.86 2.96 -48.98
CA GLY A 245 -0.49 2.42 -49.07
C GLY A 245 0.62 3.47 -49.14
N ALA A 246 0.32 4.67 -49.69
CA ALA A 246 1.26 5.79 -49.69
C ALA A 246 1.66 6.29 -48.28
N TYR A 247 0.91 5.96 -47.23
CA TYR A 247 1.22 6.33 -45.85
C TYR A 247 2.13 5.32 -45.17
N LEU A 248 2.21 4.09 -45.67
CA LEU A 248 2.92 2.96 -45.02
C LEU A 248 4.36 3.29 -44.64
N PRO A 249 5.22 3.90 -45.49
CA PRO A 249 6.61 4.18 -45.06
C PRO A 249 6.69 5.12 -43.86
N MET A 250 5.80 6.11 -43.76
CA MET A 250 5.75 7.05 -42.63
C MET A 250 5.23 6.40 -41.38
N ILE A 251 4.21 5.54 -41.47
CA ILE A 251 3.68 4.78 -40.33
C ILE A 251 4.71 3.79 -39.82
N LEU A 252 5.48 3.13 -40.66
CA LEU A 252 6.58 2.24 -40.25
C LEU A 252 7.73 3.02 -39.59
N SER A 253 8.04 4.22 -40.05
CA SER A 253 9.01 5.09 -39.38
C SER A 253 8.53 5.53 -38.01
N ASP A 254 7.24 5.92 -37.88
CA ASP A 254 6.64 6.27 -36.59
C ASP A 254 6.63 5.07 -35.63
N LEU A 255 6.34 3.86 -36.13
CA LEU A 255 6.40 2.60 -35.36
C LEU A 255 7.81 2.33 -34.84
N SER A 256 8.84 2.43 -35.69
CA SER A 256 10.23 2.24 -35.27
C SER A 256 10.65 3.23 -34.19
N ASN A 257 10.17 4.47 -34.24
CA ASN A 257 10.43 5.46 -33.19
C ASN A 257 9.70 5.14 -31.89
N ALA A 258 8.47 4.64 -31.95
CA ALA A 258 7.74 4.15 -30.76
C ALA A 258 8.45 2.94 -30.13
N GLU A 259 8.98 2.03 -30.93
CA GLU A 259 9.76 0.88 -30.44
C GLU A 259 11.05 1.32 -29.73
N LYS A 260 11.76 2.34 -30.22
CA LYS A 260 12.93 2.91 -29.53
C LYS A 260 12.56 3.49 -28.17
N LEU A 261 11.44 4.22 -28.07
CA LEU A 261 10.94 4.72 -26.78
C LEU A 261 10.55 3.61 -25.82
N ARG A 262 10.09 2.47 -26.31
CA ARG A 262 9.79 1.30 -25.46
C ARG A 262 11.03 0.67 -24.84
N GLU A 263 12.21 0.86 -25.40
CA GLU A 263 13.47 0.24 -24.98
C GLU A 263 14.35 1.19 -24.14
N VAL A 264 13.89 2.38 -23.79
CA VAL A 264 14.69 3.33 -23.00
C VAL A 264 15.00 2.76 -21.61
N SER A 265 16.24 2.94 -21.15
CA SER A 265 16.75 2.42 -19.87
C SER A 265 17.15 3.49 -18.87
N GLY A 266 17.36 4.72 -19.32
CA GLY A 266 17.75 5.88 -18.52
C GLY A 266 17.31 7.17 -19.19
N TYR A 267 17.50 8.31 -18.49
CA TYR A 267 17.07 9.61 -18.98
C TYR A 267 17.74 10.00 -20.29
N ASP A 268 19.05 9.79 -20.46
CA ASP A 268 19.77 10.10 -21.71
C ASP A 268 19.19 9.32 -22.90
N SER A 269 18.97 8.01 -22.75
CA SER A 269 18.35 7.19 -23.79
C SER A 269 16.93 7.63 -24.13
N PHE A 270 16.17 8.11 -23.15
CA PHE A 270 14.85 8.70 -23.34
C PHE A 270 14.94 10.00 -24.13
N VAL A 271 15.85 10.91 -23.75
CA VAL A 271 16.07 12.18 -24.48
C VAL A 271 16.41 11.93 -25.94
N GLN A 272 17.33 11.00 -26.22
CA GLN A 272 17.73 10.65 -27.59
C GLN A 272 16.56 10.07 -28.39
N ALA A 273 15.84 9.10 -27.84
CA ALA A 273 14.71 8.46 -28.54
C ALA A 273 13.56 9.43 -28.78
N ALA A 274 13.21 10.23 -27.78
CA ALA A 274 12.12 11.21 -27.87
C ALA A 274 12.47 12.36 -28.82
N SER A 275 13.68 12.92 -28.75
CA SER A 275 14.14 13.99 -29.65
C SER A 275 14.12 13.53 -31.09
N GLY A 276 14.54 12.30 -31.35
CA GLY A 276 14.54 11.67 -32.67
C GLY A 276 13.15 11.28 -33.22
N PHE A 277 12.11 11.33 -32.39
CA PHE A 277 10.76 10.98 -32.82
C PHE A 277 10.12 12.12 -33.62
N GLU A 278 10.41 12.18 -34.91
CA GLU A 278 9.84 13.14 -35.87
C GLU A 278 8.67 12.53 -36.62
N PHE A 279 7.68 13.37 -36.96
CA PHE A 279 6.51 13.00 -37.78
C PHE A 279 6.58 13.64 -39.16
N PRO A 280 7.21 13.00 -40.15
CA PRO A 280 7.28 13.53 -41.53
C PRO A 280 5.86 13.68 -42.08
N LYS A 281 5.71 14.61 -43.02
CA LYS A 281 4.41 14.87 -43.65
C LYS A 281 3.95 13.63 -44.42
N LEU A 282 2.67 13.24 -44.24
CA LEU A 282 2.07 12.13 -44.97
C LEU A 282 2.11 12.42 -46.51
N ALA A 283 2.48 11.40 -47.26
CA ALA A 283 2.50 11.49 -48.72
C ALA A 283 1.09 11.75 -49.28
N ALA A 284 1.00 12.44 -50.40
CA ALA A 284 -0.27 12.64 -51.08
C ALA A 284 -0.77 11.30 -51.65
N VAL A 285 -1.95 10.87 -51.26
CA VAL A 285 -2.62 9.73 -51.87
C VAL A 285 -3.11 10.17 -53.27
N ARG A 286 -2.32 9.89 -54.31
CA ARG A 286 -2.67 10.14 -55.72
C ARG A 286 -2.91 8.81 -56.40
N GLY A 287 -4.14 8.54 -56.82
CA GLY A 287 -4.42 7.36 -57.60
C GLY A 287 -5.73 7.47 -58.39
N LYS A 288 -5.61 7.47 -59.72
CA LYS A 288 -6.76 7.31 -60.63
C LYS A 288 -7.17 5.84 -60.82
N HIS A 289 -6.41 4.86 -60.24
CA HIS A 289 -6.55 3.44 -60.53
C HIS A 289 -6.70 2.48 -59.35
N SER A 290 -6.71 2.98 -58.10
CA SER A 290 -7.11 2.17 -56.90
C SER A 290 -7.93 3.06 -55.99
N PRO A 291 -9.20 2.76 -55.75
CA PRO A 291 -10.03 3.51 -54.84
C PRO A 291 -9.58 3.21 -53.39
N VAL A 292 -8.84 4.18 -52.81
CA VAL A 292 -8.52 4.11 -51.37
C VAL A 292 -9.81 4.31 -50.57
N ASN A 293 -10.06 3.41 -49.66
CA ASN A 293 -11.21 3.50 -48.77
C ASN A 293 -11.08 4.73 -47.85
N PRO A 294 -12.05 5.69 -47.92
CA PRO A 294 -11.98 6.92 -47.16
C PRO A 294 -11.92 6.67 -45.64
N ASP A 295 -12.66 5.69 -45.14
CA ASP A 295 -12.73 5.37 -43.71
C ASP A 295 -11.38 4.83 -43.18
N LYS A 296 -10.70 3.98 -43.94
CA LYS A 296 -9.35 3.49 -43.62
C LYS A 296 -8.34 4.62 -43.60
N LYS A 297 -8.39 5.50 -44.59
CA LYS A 297 -7.53 6.68 -44.68
C LYS A 297 -7.74 7.60 -43.46
N GLU A 298 -8.99 7.85 -43.09
CA GLU A 298 -9.34 8.68 -41.95
C GLU A 298 -8.85 8.04 -40.62
N LYS A 299 -9.13 6.76 -40.39
CA LYS A 299 -8.66 6.01 -39.22
C LYS A 299 -7.15 6.11 -39.06
N VAL A 300 -6.37 5.86 -40.09
CA VAL A 300 -4.90 5.95 -40.05
C VAL A 300 -4.45 7.39 -39.75
N SER A 301 -5.06 8.40 -40.40
CA SER A 301 -4.72 9.79 -40.20
C SER A 301 -5.03 10.27 -38.76
N GLU A 302 -6.19 9.92 -38.22
CA GLU A 302 -6.60 10.29 -36.87
C GLU A 302 -5.77 9.56 -35.80
N CYS A 303 -5.46 8.27 -35.98
CA CYS A 303 -4.55 7.53 -35.15
C CYS A 303 -3.20 8.25 -35.06
N ARG A 304 -2.58 8.53 -36.20
CA ARG A 304 -1.28 9.21 -36.25
C ARG A 304 -1.32 10.61 -35.63
N LYS A 305 -2.38 11.38 -35.88
CA LYS A 305 -2.55 12.73 -35.30
C LYS A 305 -2.64 12.69 -33.78
N ARG A 306 -3.36 11.73 -33.24
CA ARG A 306 -3.47 11.52 -31.79
C ARG A 306 -2.13 11.16 -31.16
N ILE A 307 -1.38 10.22 -31.76
CA ILE A 307 -0.06 9.82 -31.30
C ILE A 307 0.92 11.00 -31.37
N LYS A 308 0.93 11.74 -32.51
CA LYS A 308 1.75 12.93 -32.65
C LYS A 308 1.51 13.94 -31.54
N LYS A 309 0.24 14.24 -31.24
CA LYS A 309 -0.13 15.15 -30.15
C LYS A 309 0.35 14.65 -28.78
N ALA A 310 0.26 13.34 -28.53
CA ALA A 310 0.72 12.73 -27.29
C ALA A 310 2.25 12.80 -27.14
N VAL A 311 3.00 12.49 -28.21
CA VAL A 311 4.46 12.62 -28.23
C VAL A 311 4.91 14.07 -28.04
N GLU A 312 4.26 15.02 -28.72
CA GLU A 312 4.57 16.45 -28.55
C GLU A 312 4.30 16.92 -27.13
N LYS A 313 3.21 16.45 -26.51
CA LYS A 313 2.90 16.74 -25.11
C LYS A 313 3.98 16.15 -24.19
N MET A 314 4.36 14.89 -24.37
CA MET A 314 5.41 14.23 -23.59
C MET A 314 6.75 14.97 -23.70
N LYS A 315 7.16 15.34 -24.93
CA LYS A 315 8.38 16.16 -25.15
C LYS A 315 8.31 17.48 -24.39
N GLY A 316 7.21 18.20 -24.46
CA GLY A 316 7.04 19.48 -23.76
C GLY A 316 7.00 19.37 -22.25
N GLN A 317 6.65 18.20 -21.72
CA GLN A 317 6.63 17.95 -20.27
C GLN A 317 7.99 17.52 -19.71
N PHE A 318 8.77 16.72 -20.45
CA PHE A 318 9.93 16.01 -19.91
C PHE A 318 11.26 16.32 -20.61
N LEU A 319 11.26 16.99 -21.77
CA LEU A 319 12.46 17.41 -22.50
C LEU A 319 12.67 18.93 -22.40
N PHE A 320 12.46 19.50 -21.22
CA PHE A 320 12.60 20.94 -21.00
C PHE A 320 14.02 21.36 -20.60
N ALA A 321 14.83 20.39 -20.12
CA ALA A 321 16.19 20.62 -19.65
C ALA A 321 17.12 19.48 -20.06
N SER A 322 18.40 19.73 -20.14
CA SER A 322 19.43 18.71 -20.27
C SER A 322 19.60 17.94 -18.95
N GLU A 323 20.22 16.77 -19.01
CA GLU A 323 20.56 15.99 -17.81
C GLU A 323 21.39 16.81 -16.81
N GLU A 324 22.37 17.56 -17.30
CA GLU A 324 23.22 18.44 -16.49
C GLU A 324 22.42 19.55 -15.80
N GLU A 325 21.44 20.14 -16.49
CA GLU A 325 20.55 21.15 -15.91
C GLU A 325 19.62 20.53 -14.85
N ILE A 326 19.08 19.34 -15.08
CA ILE A 326 18.25 18.63 -14.08
C ILE A 326 19.08 18.31 -12.82
N LEU A 327 20.31 17.83 -12.99
CA LEU A 327 21.19 17.55 -11.85
C LEU A 327 21.57 18.83 -11.09
N ALA A 328 21.79 19.94 -11.80
CA ALA A 328 22.05 21.24 -11.17
C ALA A 328 20.82 21.74 -10.41
N ASP A 329 19.61 21.60 -10.96
CA ASP A 329 18.36 21.97 -10.30
C ASP A 329 18.09 21.09 -9.06
N LEU A 330 18.33 19.77 -9.16
CA LEU A 330 18.24 18.86 -8.01
C LEU A 330 19.25 19.25 -6.92
N ALA A 331 20.49 19.50 -7.27
CA ALA A 331 21.50 19.93 -6.32
C ALA A 331 21.13 21.26 -5.66
N GLY A 332 20.59 22.21 -6.44
CA GLY A 332 20.13 23.51 -5.93
C GLY A 332 18.92 23.41 -4.99
N SER A 333 18.03 22.45 -5.21
CA SER A 333 16.87 22.22 -4.34
C SER A 333 17.18 21.34 -3.11
N SER A 334 18.21 20.51 -3.19
CA SER A 334 18.58 19.54 -2.14
C SER A 334 18.84 20.20 -0.78
N GLU A 335 19.51 21.35 -0.75
CA GLU A 335 19.82 22.04 0.51
C GLU A 335 18.57 22.38 1.31
N ALA A 336 17.56 22.94 0.65
CA ALA A 336 16.30 23.29 1.30
C ALA A 336 15.50 22.06 1.73
N VAL A 337 15.52 20.97 0.94
CA VAL A 337 14.85 19.72 1.30
C VAL A 337 15.58 19.01 2.44
N LEU A 338 16.92 19.02 2.46
CA LEU A 338 17.72 18.51 3.59
C LEU A 338 17.44 19.28 4.88
N MET A 339 17.24 20.61 4.78
CA MET A 339 16.81 21.41 5.92
C MET A 339 15.43 21.01 6.41
N LEU A 340 14.48 20.76 5.51
CA LEU A 340 13.14 20.28 5.88
C LEU A 340 13.20 18.93 6.62
N LEU A 341 14.03 17.98 6.17
CA LEU A 341 14.25 16.72 6.88
C LEU A 341 14.83 16.95 8.29
N THR A 342 15.74 17.90 8.42
CA THR A 342 16.35 18.27 9.72
C THR A 342 15.31 18.87 10.66
N LEU A 343 14.46 19.75 10.16
CA LEU A 343 13.36 20.35 10.94
C LEU A 343 12.33 19.30 11.37
N ALA A 344 12.00 18.37 10.50
CA ALA A 344 11.05 17.28 10.83
C ALA A 344 11.62 16.34 11.91
N GLU A 345 12.93 16.06 11.87
CA GLU A 345 13.60 15.25 12.90
C GLU A 345 13.71 16.00 14.24
N ASP A 346 14.07 17.30 14.24
CA ASP A 346 14.10 18.12 15.46
C ASP A 346 12.68 18.27 16.06
N PHE A 347 11.66 18.45 15.21
CA PHE A 347 10.26 18.44 15.64
C PHE A 347 9.89 17.12 16.31
N ALA A 348 10.22 15.97 15.70
CA ALA A 348 9.94 14.65 16.25
C ALA A 348 10.55 14.48 17.65
N GLY A 349 11.83 14.84 17.81
CA GLY A 349 12.52 14.75 19.10
C GLY A 349 11.93 15.66 20.19
N ARG A 350 11.59 16.90 19.84
CA ARG A 350 10.95 17.85 20.77
C ARG A 350 9.54 17.40 21.15
N PHE A 351 8.77 16.93 20.19
CA PHE A 351 7.40 16.47 20.43
C PHE A 351 7.39 15.21 21.33
N GLU A 352 8.29 14.26 21.09
CA GLU A 352 8.48 13.09 21.93
C GLU A 352 8.87 13.51 23.36
N ALA A 353 9.85 14.43 23.53
CA ALA A 353 10.26 14.93 24.84
C ALA A 353 9.09 15.59 25.59
N LYS A 354 8.28 16.41 24.93
CA LYS A 354 7.11 17.06 25.54
C LYS A 354 6.01 16.06 25.92
N LYS A 355 5.79 15.00 25.12
CA LYS A 355 4.88 13.91 25.46
C LYS A 355 5.36 13.17 26.70
N ARG A 356 6.66 12.84 26.77
CA ARG A 356 7.29 12.21 27.97
C ARG A 356 7.17 13.06 29.23
N GLU A 357 7.43 14.36 29.17
CA GLU A 357 7.26 15.28 30.29
C GLU A 357 5.84 15.25 30.88
N ARG A 358 4.82 15.00 30.04
CA ARG A 358 3.41 14.95 30.43
C ARG A 358 2.87 13.54 30.65
N ASN A 359 3.72 12.53 30.59
CA ASN A 359 3.35 11.10 30.64
C ASN A 359 2.27 10.74 29.60
N LEU A 360 2.41 11.27 28.38
CA LEU A 360 1.50 11.09 27.25
C LEU A 360 2.14 10.21 26.17
N VAL A 361 1.30 9.43 25.51
CA VAL A 361 1.59 8.75 24.26
C VAL A 361 0.46 9.05 23.26
N ASP A 362 0.78 9.15 21.98
CA ASP A 362 -0.23 9.16 20.93
C ASP A 362 -0.36 7.78 20.26
N PHE A 363 -1.20 7.65 19.25
CA PHE A 363 -1.40 6.36 18.56
C PHE A 363 -0.16 5.87 17.82
N ASN A 364 0.63 6.79 17.22
CA ASN A 364 1.88 6.41 16.57
C ASN A 364 2.91 5.92 17.60
N ASP A 365 2.97 6.56 18.78
CA ASP A 365 3.83 6.09 19.87
C ASP A 365 3.49 4.67 20.29
N LEU A 366 2.20 4.32 20.37
CA LEU A 366 1.81 2.95 20.74
C LEU A 366 2.44 1.92 19.80
N GLU A 367 2.35 2.15 18.49
CA GLU A 367 2.90 1.24 17.49
C GLU A 367 4.44 1.22 17.53
N HIS A 368 5.09 2.39 17.56
CA HIS A 368 6.56 2.47 17.55
C HIS A 368 7.21 1.98 18.84
N LEU A 369 6.65 2.27 20.00
CA LEU A 369 7.14 1.75 21.28
C LEU A 369 6.95 0.22 21.35
N ALA A 370 5.83 -0.31 20.81
CA ALA A 370 5.66 -1.75 20.68
C ALA A 370 6.73 -2.38 19.77
N LEU A 371 7.09 -1.73 18.66
CA LEU A 371 8.22 -2.18 17.84
C LEU A 371 9.54 -2.16 18.61
N GLN A 372 9.81 -1.16 19.44
CA GLN A 372 11.02 -1.12 20.28
C GLN A 372 11.08 -2.26 21.29
N VAL A 373 9.94 -2.72 21.81
CA VAL A 373 9.86 -3.94 22.65
C VAL A 373 10.13 -5.19 21.81
N LEU A 374 9.55 -5.25 20.61
CA LEU A 374 9.52 -6.47 19.79
C LEU A 374 10.77 -6.67 18.93
N TYR A 375 11.56 -5.61 18.71
CA TYR A 375 12.78 -5.69 17.92
C TYR A 375 13.98 -5.18 18.72
N ARG A 376 15.16 -5.73 18.39
CA ARG A 376 16.45 -5.26 18.86
C ARG A 376 17.30 -4.86 17.67
N GLU A 377 17.95 -3.74 17.79
CA GLU A 377 18.98 -3.31 16.86
C GLU A 377 20.32 -3.92 17.30
N GLU A 378 20.97 -4.69 16.44
CA GLU A 378 22.27 -5.31 16.80
C GLU A 378 23.44 -4.30 16.87
N LYS A 379 23.36 -3.23 16.08
CA LYS A 379 24.30 -2.07 16.08
C LYS A 379 23.54 -0.90 15.48
N GLU A 380 23.94 0.31 15.83
CA GLU A 380 23.39 1.52 15.25
C GLU A 380 23.42 1.49 13.71
N GLY A 381 22.24 1.58 13.06
CA GLY A 381 22.05 1.36 11.62
C GLY A 381 22.15 -0.10 11.17
N GLY A 382 22.02 -1.08 12.08
CA GLY A 382 22.05 -2.52 11.81
C GLY A 382 20.70 -3.14 11.49
N GLU A 383 20.70 -4.46 11.29
CA GLU A 383 19.48 -5.21 11.03
C GLU A 383 18.61 -5.31 12.29
N HIS A 384 17.32 -4.98 12.17
CA HIS A 384 16.34 -5.16 13.24
C HIS A 384 15.93 -6.61 13.36
N ARG A 385 16.22 -7.22 14.50
CA ARG A 385 15.85 -8.62 14.76
C ARG A 385 14.82 -8.73 15.87
N PRO A 386 13.88 -9.67 15.77
CA PRO A 386 12.92 -9.92 16.82
C PRO A 386 13.60 -10.16 18.20
N SER A 387 13.02 -9.57 19.23
CA SER A 387 13.49 -9.66 20.60
C SER A 387 13.01 -10.96 21.30
N GLU A 388 13.46 -11.21 22.53
CA GLU A 388 12.92 -12.30 23.36
C GLU A 388 11.43 -12.10 23.67
N ALA A 389 10.96 -10.85 23.83
CA ALA A 389 9.54 -10.56 24.01
C ALA A 389 8.73 -10.97 22.77
N ALA A 390 9.26 -10.70 21.56
CA ALA A 390 8.64 -11.17 20.32
C ALA A 390 8.60 -12.70 20.24
N ASP A 391 9.64 -13.39 20.70
CA ASP A 391 9.69 -14.86 20.71
C ASP A 391 8.66 -15.45 21.69
N LEU A 392 8.51 -14.85 22.86
CA LEU A 392 7.49 -15.26 23.84
C LEU A 392 6.07 -15.09 23.28
N LEU A 393 5.77 -13.93 22.69
CA LEU A 393 4.47 -13.67 22.07
C LEU A 393 4.20 -14.59 20.88
N ALA A 394 5.20 -14.86 20.04
CA ALA A 394 5.06 -15.82 18.93
C ALA A 394 4.74 -17.25 19.43
N GLY A 395 5.29 -17.64 20.59
CA GLY A 395 4.96 -18.92 21.25
C GLY A 395 3.58 -18.94 21.91
N GLN A 396 3.02 -17.77 22.26
CA GLN A 396 1.71 -17.64 22.87
C GLN A 396 0.57 -17.90 21.88
N PHE A 397 0.68 -17.43 20.63
CA PHE A 397 -0.40 -17.47 19.67
C PHE A 397 -0.30 -18.65 18.70
N ASP A 398 -1.34 -19.47 18.66
CA ASP A 398 -1.47 -20.54 17.68
C ASP A 398 -1.81 -20.00 16.30
N GLU A 399 -2.65 -18.96 16.24
CA GLU A 399 -2.95 -18.25 15.01
C GLU A 399 -3.17 -16.74 15.26
N ILE A 400 -2.70 -15.92 14.33
CA ILE A 400 -2.92 -14.48 14.26
C ILE A 400 -3.87 -14.22 13.11
N LEU A 401 -5.04 -13.64 13.41
CA LEU A 401 -6.10 -13.39 12.45
C LEU A 401 -6.27 -11.89 12.25
N VAL A 402 -6.04 -11.40 11.04
CA VAL A 402 -6.10 -9.98 10.68
C VAL A 402 -7.25 -9.74 9.72
N ASP A 403 -8.25 -8.97 10.16
CA ASP A 403 -9.39 -8.53 9.33
C ASP A 403 -9.06 -7.20 8.63
N GLU A 404 -9.63 -7.00 7.44
CA GLU A 404 -9.41 -5.83 6.56
C GLU A 404 -7.92 -5.54 6.31
N TYR A 405 -7.15 -6.60 6.04
CA TYR A 405 -5.68 -6.52 5.89
C TYR A 405 -5.22 -5.55 4.79
N GLN A 406 -6.06 -5.24 3.78
CA GLN A 406 -5.76 -4.26 2.73
C GLN A 406 -5.56 -2.82 3.25
N ASP A 407 -5.99 -2.54 4.47
CA ASP A 407 -5.86 -1.23 5.10
C ASP A 407 -4.68 -1.14 6.09
N SER A 408 -3.84 -2.17 6.16
CA SER A 408 -2.63 -2.20 6.99
C SER A 408 -1.53 -1.29 6.42
N ASN A 409 -0.66 -0.79 7.31
CA ASN A 409 0.53 -0.02 6.98
C ASN A 409 1.82 -0.81 7.28
N LEU A 410 2.99 -0.23 6.96
CA LEU A 410 4.29 -0.89 7.15
C LEU A 410 4.60 -1.17 8.64
N VAL A 411 4.20 -0.28 9.55
CA VAL A 411 4.40 -0.43 11.00
C VAL A 411 3.63 -1.63 11.50
N GLN A 412 2.35 -1.73 11.11
CA GLN A 412 1.46 -2.83 11.48
C GLN A 412 1.92 -4.17 10.90
N GLU A 413 2.42 -4.17 9.67
CA GLU A 413 3.03 -5.37 9.07
C GLU A 413 4.25 -5.83 9.87
N ALA A 414 5.13 -4.91 10.29
CA ALA A 414 6.28 -5.23 11.12
C ALA A 414 5.86 -5.80 12.49
N LEU A 415 4.82 -5.24 13.12
CA LEU A 415 4.25 -5.75 14.38
C LEU A 415 3.72 -7.18 14.22
N ILE A 416 2.91 -7.45 13.19
CA ILE A 416 2.35 -8.78 12.90
C ILE A 416 3.48 -9.77 12.66
N ARG A 417 4.47 -9.38 11.86
CA ARG A 417 5.63 -10.23 11.55
C ARG A 417 6.44 -10.57 12.80
N ALA A 418 6.65 -9.62 13.72
CA ALA A 418 7.38 -9.82 14.96
C ALA A 418 6.75 -10.91 15.85
N VAL A 419 5.42 -10.92 15.96
CA VAL A 419 4.69 -11.86 16.81
C VAL A 419 4.25 -13.12 16.08
N SER A 420 4.56 -13.27 14.78
CA SER A 420 4.28 -14.47 14.00
C SER A 420 5.34 -15.55 14.19
N ARG A 421 4.99 -16.80 13.88
CA ARG A 421 5.92 -17.94 13.90
C ARG A 421 6.61 -18.18 12.55
N GLU A 422 6.48 -17.26 11.60
CA GLU A 422 7.06 -17.41 10.27
C GLU A 422 8.58 -17.65 10.30
N ARG A 423 9.30 -16.90 11.15
CA ARG A 423 10.76 -17.05 11.35
C ARG A 423 11.19 -18.40 11.89
N PHE A 424 10.29 -19.17 12.48
CA PHE A 424 10.53 -20.52 12.98
C PHE A 424 10.13 -21.61 11.96
N GLY A 425 9.71 -21.22 10.74
CA GLY A 425 9.29 -22.13 9.69
C GLY A 425 7.89 -22.73 9.92
N THR A 426 7.12 -22.20 10.85
CA THR A 426 5.75 -22.60 11.16
C THR A 426 4.80 -21.40 11.06
N PRO A 427 4.56 -20.87 9.82
CA PRO A 427 3.76 -19.68 9.61
C PRO A 427 2.34 -19.87 10.13
N ASN A 428 1.77 -18.80 10.74
CA ASN A 428 0.49 -18.87 11.47
C ASN A 428 -0.36 -17.59 11.31
N VAL A 429 -0.21 -16.85 10.22
CA VAL A 429 -0.96 -15.62 10.00
C VAL A 429 -2.08 -15.84 9.00
N PHE A 430 -3.31 -15.59 9.45
CA PHE A 430 -4.51 -15.54 8.62
C PHE A 430 -4.83 -14.08 8.31
N MET A 431 -4.89 -13.73 7.04
CA MET A 431 -5.17 -12.38 6.56
C MET A 431 -6.40 -12.41 5.67
N VAL A 432 -7.39 -11.59 5.95
CA VAL A 432 -8.57 -11.47 5.10
C VAL A 432 -8.81 -10.02 4.71
N GLY A 433 -9.15 -9.80 3.44
CA GLY A 433 -9.39 -8.46 2.93
C GLY A 433 -9.86 -8.45 1.47
N ASP A 434 -10.05 -7.25 0.95
CA ASP A 434 -10.34 -7.00 -0.46
C ASP A 434 -9.61 -5.73 -0.91
N VAL A 435 -8.57 -5.88 -1.70
CA VAL A 435 -7.79 -4.72 -2.19
C VAL A 435 -8.66 -3.70 -2.92
N LYS A 436 -9.77 -4.13 -3.55
CA LYS A 436 -10.75 -3.26 -4.22
C LYS A 436 -11.53 -2.36 -3.24
N GLN A 437 -11.48 -2.67 -1.94
CA GLN A 437 -12.10 -1.90 -0.85
C GLN A 437 -11.10 -1.07 -0.06
N SER A 438 -9.82 -1.01 -0.45
CA SER A 438 -8.83 -0.14 0.18
C SER A 438 -9.16 1.32 -0.12
N ILE A 439 -9.63 2.04 0.89
CA ILE A 439 -10.01 3.46 0.81
C ILE A 439 -9.28 4.34 1.82
N TYR A 440 -8.34 3.76 2.59
CA TYR A 440 -7.63 4.46 3.66
C TYR A 440 -6.19 4.88 3.28
N LYS A 441 -5.89 5.02 1.98
CA LYS A 441 -4.57 5.50 1.52
C LYS A 441 -4.21 6.87 2.12
N PHE A 442 -5.19 7.73 2.37
CA PHE A 442 -5.01 9.01 3.07
C PHE A 442 -4.60 8.87 4.55
N ARG A 443 -4.74 7.67 5.13
CA ARG A 443 -4.20 7.27 6.45
C ARG A 443 -2.91 6.46 6.32
N LEU A 444 -2.23 6.57 5.19
CA LEU A 444 -0.99 5.88 4.87
C LEU A 444 -1.11 4.33 4.86
N ALA A 445 -2.33 3.81 4.66
CA ALA A 445 -2.53 2.40 4.35
C ALA A 445 -1.77 2.00 3.07
N ARG A 446 -1.20 0.79 3.06
CA ARG A 446 -0.36 0.24 2.00
C ARG A 446 -1.01 -0.99 1.38
N PRO A 447 -1.98 -0.83 0.46
CA PRO A 447 -2.59 -1.97 -0.23
C PRO A 447 -1.57 -2.81 -1.01
N GLU A 448 -0.38 -2.26 -1.27
CA GLU A 448 0.75 -2.97 -1.88
C GLU A 448 1.17 -4.18 -1.04
N LEU A 449 1.06 -4.15 0.29
CA LEU A 449 1.33 -5.28 1.18
C LEU A 449 0.39 -6.46 0.92
N PHE A 450 -0.88 -6.17 0.66
CA PHE A 450 -1.86 -7.18 0.27
C PHE A 450 -1.53 -7.75 -1.12
N LEU A 451 -1.21 -6.88 -2.09
CA LEU A 451 -0.90 -7.27 -3.46
C LEU A 451 0.36 -8.10 -3.57
N GLU A 452 1.41 -7.78 -2.82
CA GLU A 452 2.64 -8.57 -2.75
C GLU A 452 2.34 -10.02 -2.34
N LYS A 453 1.56 -10.21 -1.28
CA LYS A 453 1.13 -11.53 -0.85
C LYS A 453 0.17 -12.19 -1.85
N TYR A 454 -0.72 -11.41 -2.46
CA TYR A 454 -1.64 -11.91 -3.48
C TYR A 454 -0.92 -12.46 -4.70
N HIS A 455 0.21 -11.86 -5.11
CA HIS A 455 1.01 -12.32 -6.24
C HIS A 455 1.99 -13.44 -5.88
N SER A 456 2.53 -13.42 -4.66
CA SER A 456 3.53 -14.41 -4.23
C SER A 456 2.93 -15.72 -3.69
N TYR A 457 1.74 -15.68 -3.06
CA TYR A 457 1.09 -16.87 -2.49
C TYR A 457 0.41 -17.70 -3.58
N THR A 458 0.47 -19.03 -3.44
CA THR A 458 -0.13 -19.96 -4.40
C THR A 458 -1.58 -20.32 -4.04
N LYS A 459 -2.37 -20.69 -5.05
CA LYS A 459 -3.71 -21.28 -4.85
C LYS A 459 -3.66 -22.75 -4.38
N GLU A 460 -2.51 -23.40 -4.58
CA GLU A 460 -2.29 -24.78 -4.17
C GLU A 460 -2.07 -24.88 -2.66
N ASP A 461 -2.19 -26.11 -2.13
CA ASP A 461 -1.94 -26.39 -0.72
C ASP A 461 -0.44 -26.20 -0.40
N SER A 462 -0.13 -25.20 0.40
CA SER A 462 1.25 -24.79 0.76
C SER A 462 1.29 -23.99 2.06
N LEU A 463 2.49 -23.73 2.58
CA LEU A 463 2.69 -22.87 3.76
C LEU A 463 2.33 -21.40 3.51
N TYR A 464 2.28 -20.96 2.25
CA TYR A 464 1.91 -19.61 1.83
C TYR A 464 0.80 -19.72 0.79
N GLN A 465 -0.43 -19.78 1.26
CA GLN A 465 -1.59 -20.08 0.43
C GLN A 465 -2.51 -18.86 0.29
N LYS A 466 -3.08 -18.66 -0.91
CA LYS A 466 -4.20 -17.74 -1.10
C LYS A 466 -5.48 -18.49 -1.48
N ILE A 467 -6.59 -18.00 -0.96
CA ILE A 467 -7.94 -18.48 -1.31
C ILE A 467 -8.79 -17.27 -1.69
N GLU A 468 -9.56 -17.40 -2.75
CA GLU A 468 -10.38 -16.32 -3.29
C GLU A 468 -11.86 -16.63 -3.06
N LEU A 469 -12.60 -15.69 -2.46
CA LEU A 469 -14.03 -15.77 -2.21
C LEU A 469 -14.78 -14.81 -3.13
N HIS A 470 -15.27 -15.29 -4.26
CA HIS A 470 -15.88 -14.46 -5.31
C HIS A 470 -17.40 -14.31 -5.16
N GLN A 471 -18.07 -15.21 -4.42
CA GLN A 471 -19.51 -15.24 -4.33
C GLN A 471 -20.04 -14.19 -3.36
N ASN A 472 -20.93 -13.33 -3.85
CA ASN A 472 -21.62 -12.32 -3.04
C ASN A 472 -23.01 -12.83 -2.62
N PHE A 473 -23.24 -12.93 -1.30
CA PHE A 473 -24.49 -13.37 -0.68
C PHE A 473 -25.35 -12.21 -0.16
N ARG A 474 -24.89 -10.95 -0.32
CA ARG A 474 -25.53 -9.74 0.22
C ARG A 474 -26.40 -9.04 -0.81
N SER A 475 -25.94 -8.93 -2.04
CA SER A 475 -26.51 -8.06 -3.06
C SER A 475 -27.29 -8.85 -4.11
N ARG A 476 -28.33 -8.23 -4.71
CA ARG A 476 -29.07 -8.81 -5.82
C ARG A 476 -28.22 -8.85 -7.09
N ARG A 477 -28.48 -9.82 -7.96
CA ARG A 477 -27.77 -10.04 -9.22
C ARG A 477 -27.59 -8.78 -10.07
N GLN A 478 -28.68 -8.01 -10.25
CA GLN A 478 -28.64 -6.79 -11.08
C GLN A 478 -27.66 -5.74 -10.54
N VAL A 479 -27.53 -5.63 -9.21
CA VAL A 479 -26.56 -4.72 -8.58
C VAL A 479 -25.13 -5.17 -8.90
N LEU A 480 -24.86 -6.48 -8.80
CA LEU A 480 -23.55 -7.04 -9.09
C LEU A 480 -23.17 -6.88 -10.56
N GLU A 481 -24.10 -7.17 -11.48
CA GLU A 481 -23.89 -7.03 -12.93
C GLU A 481 -23.61 -5.55 -13.30
N SER A 482 -24.37 -4.60 -12.73
CA SER A 482 -24.14 -3.17 -12.97
C SER A 482 -22.78 -2.71 -12.41
N THR A 483 -22.38 -3.20 -11.24
CA THR A 483 -21.08 -2.90 -10.64
C THR A 483 -19.95 -3.48 -11.50
N ASN A 484 -20.07 -4.73 -11.90
CA ASN A 484 -19.10 -5.40 -12.76
C ASN A 484 -18.92 -4.66 -14.10
N ASP A 485 -20.03 -4.23 -14.75
CA ASP A 485 -19.94 -3.49 -16.03
C ASP A 485 -19.11 -2.21 -15.92
N VAL A 486 -19.23 -1.50 -14.80
CA VAL A 486 -18.42 -0.31 -14.54
C VAL A 486 -16.95 -0.68 -14.33
N PHE A 487 -16.66 -1.63 -13.43
CA PHE A 487 -15.29 -1.96 -13.06
C PHE A 487 -14.51 -2.67 -14.16
N TYR A 488 -15.14 -3.48 -15.02
CA TYR A 488 -14.50 -4.01 -16.23
C TYR A 488 -13.96 -2.92 -17.17
N ARG A 489 -14.54 -1.71 -17.12
CA ARG A 489 -14.16 -0.59 -17.99
C ARG A 489 -13.10 0.31 -17.39
N ILE A 490 -13.07 0.46 -16.06
CA ILE A 490 -12.25 1.48 -15.39
C ILE A 490 -11.13 0.91 -14.51
N MET A 491 -11.27 -0.33 -13.99
CA MET A 491 -10.28 -0.88 -13.06
C MET A 491 -9.24 -1.71 -13.81
N THR A 492 -8.01 -1.20 -13.82
CA THR A 492 -6.84 -1.82 -14.44
C THR A 492 -5.68 -1.78 -13.45
N GLU A 493 -4.57 -2.46 -13.74
CA GLU A 493 -3.35 -2.38 -12.93
C GLU A 493 -2.87 -0.93 -12.74
N ASN A 494 -3.02 -0.09 -13.76
CA ASN A 494 -2.65 1.33 -13.71
C ASN A 494 -3.66 2.20 -12.95
N LEU A 495 -4.92 1.76 -12.82
CA LEU A 495 -5.97 2.45 -12.10
C LEU A 495 -6.67 1.47 -11.15
N GLY A 496 -6.20 1.42 -9.91
CA GLY A 496 -6.72 0.53 -8.88
C GLY A 496 -5.77 -0.62 -8.52
N SER A 497 -4.59 -0.68 -9.12
CA SER A 497 -3.50 -1.64 -8.81
C SER A 497 -3.88 -3.12 -8.99
N ILE A 498 -5.01 -3.41 -9.62
CA ILE A 498 -5.49 -4.76 -9.95
C ILE A 498 -6.34 -4.74 -11.24
N SER A 499 -6.14 -5.72 -12.10
CA SER A 499 -6.99 -5.92 -13.27
C SER A 499 -8.32 -6.55 -12.88
N TYR A 500 -9.44 -5.90 -13.26
CA TYR A 500 -10.78 -6.45 -13.03
C TYR A 500 -11.14 -7.45 -14.12
N THR A 501 -11.06 -8.72 -13.79
CA THR A 501 -11.30 -9.85 -14.69
C THR A 501 -12.50 -10.66 -14.21
N GLU A 502 -12.91 -11.67 -14.99
CA GLU A 502 -13.96 -12.60 -14.57
C GLU A 502 -13.65 -13.29 -13.23
N GLU A 503 -12.36 -13.56 -12.96
CA GLU A 503 -11.92 -14.16 -11.69
C GLU A 503 -12.05 -13.21 -10.49
N THR A 504 -11.88 -11.90 -10.71
CA THR A 504 -11.97 -10.89 -9.64
C THR A 504 -13.35 -10.24 -9.54
N ALA A 505 -14.26 -10.54 -10.46
CA ALA A 505 -15.60 -10.00 -10.51
C ALA A 505 -16.50 -10.52 -9.38
N LEU A 506 -17.60 -9.82 -9.13
CA LEU A 506 -18.61 -10.20 -8.16
C LEU A 506 -19.58 -11.24 -8.77
N HIS A 507 -19.66 -12.43 -8.19
CA HIS A 507 -20.57 -13.47 -8.63
C HIS A 507 -21.76 -13.63 -7.67
N PRO A 508 -23.01 -13.81 -8.16
CA PRO A 508 -24.14 -14.07 -7.30
C PRO A 508 -23.96 -15.38 -6.53
N GLY A 509 -23.98 -15.34 -5.19
CA GLY A 509 -23.90 -16.52 -4.33
C GLY A 509 -25.26 -17.01 -3.83
N ALA A 510 -26.28 -16.14 -3.84
CA ALA A 510 -27.66 -16.51 -3.54
C ALA A 510 -28.46 -16.72 -4.84
N SER A 511 -29.13 -17.87 -4.96
CA SER A 511 -30.08 -18.18 -6.05
C SER A 511 -31.41 -17.47 -5.84
#